data_f412a0709a73a68186cbb8d86ca589a5
#
_entry.id   f412a0709a73a68186cbb8d86ca589a5
#
_cell.length_a   1.000
_cell.length_b   1.000
_cell.length_c   1.000
_cell.angle_alpha   90.00
_cell.angle_beta   90.00
_cell.angle_gamma   90.00
#
_symmetry.space_group_name_H-M   'P 1'
#
loop_
_entity.id
_entity.type
_entity.pdbx_description
1 polymer ?
#
loop_
_entity_poly.entity_id
_entity_poly.type
_entity_poly.pdbx_seq_one_letter_code
_entity_poly.pdbx_strand_id
1 'polypeptide(L)'
;ELLRRIGGDRPVTWFGARLGASVALGAAPVAFPRVDRLVLWDPVLDGRAYLTHLGRAQVEELELAYCLPDAGWRRAVKRDPLALSSECLGYAIPERLRQDILELEPHAPAAAPNCAITAIASASDSAARQWCEAVGGAYPGAAPRLLPFDHSLVWTSNPFANNEMAPAPALQKIMGELQ
;
A
#
# COMPACT_ATOMS: atom_id res chain seq x y z
N GLU A 1 -11.49 -15.91 -15.71
CA GLU A 1 -12.58 -16.05 -16.69
C GLU A 1 -13.11 -14.69 -17.16
N LEU A 2 -13.48 -13.76 -16.23
CA LEU A 2 -14.03 -12.44 -16.57
C LEU A 2 -13.07 -11.59 -17.41
N LEU A 3 -11.80 -11.55 -17.04
CA LEU A 3 -10.76 -10.79 -17.77
C LEU A 3 -10.55 -11.30 -19.19
N ARG A 4 -10.65 -12.63 -19.42
CA ARG A 4 -10.60 -13.20 -20.77
C ARG A 4 -11.76 -12.74 -21.65
N ARG A 5 -12.97 -12.66 -21.07
CA ARG A 5 -14.16 -12.24 -21.82
C ARG A 5 -14.13 -10.77 -22.20
N ILE A 6 -13.53 -9.93 -21.36
CA ILE A 6 -13.53 -8.46 -21.55
C ILE A 6 -12.29 -7.99 -22.33
N GLY A 7 -11.11 -8.58 -22.03
CA GLY A 7 -9.83 -8.11 -22.55
C GLY A 7 -9.43 -8.65 -23.93
N GLY A 8 -9.81 -9.90 -24.25
CA GLY A 8 -9.26 -10.57 -25.44
C GLY A 8 -7.73 -10.60 -25.40
N ASP A 9 -7.09 -10.23 -26.53
CA ASP A 9 -5.62 -10.14 -26.66
C ASP A 9 -5.05 -8.75 -26.30
N ARG A 10 -5.83 -7.91 -25.61
CA ARG A 10 -5.39 -6.57 -25.21
C ARG A 10 -4.44 -6.63 -24.02
N PRO A 11 -3.46 -5.72 -23.93
CA PRO A 11 -2.60 -5.60 -22.77
C PRO A 11 -3.41 -5.41 -21.48
N VAL A 12 -3.02 -6.13 -20.42
CA VAL A 12 -3.67 -6.06 -19.11
C VAL A 12 -2.84 -5.21 -18.18
N THR A 13 -3.40 -4.08 -17.76
CA THR A 13 -2.80 -3.21 -16.74
C THR A 13 -3.57 -3.37 -15.43
N TRP A 14 -2.85 -3.62 -14.34
CA TRP A 14 -3.40 -3.59 -13.00
C TRP A 14 -2.99 -2.30 -12.29
N PHE A 15 -3.94 -1.76 -11.53
CA PHE A 15 -3.73 -0.66 -10.62
C PHE A 15 -3.97 -1.12 -9.19
N GLY A 16 -3.10 -0.72 -8.28
CA GLY A 16 -3.25 -0.94 -6.84
C GLY A 16 -2.82 0.28 -6.05
N ALA A 17 -3.52 0.55 -4.95
CA ALA A 17 -3.17 1.60 -4.02
C ALA A 17 -2.99 1.01 -2.61
N ARG A 18 -2.03 1.51 -1.86
CA ARG A 18 -1.73 1.09 -0.50
C ARG A 18 -1.55 -0.43 -0.42
N LEU A 19 -2.22 -1.12 0.51
CA LEU A 19 -2.22 -2.60 0.60
C LEU A 19 -2.67 -3.28 -0.69
N GLY A 20 -3.59 -2.65 -1.45
CA GLY A 20 -4.01 -3.16 -2.76
C GLY A 20 -2.85 -3.22 -3.78
N ALA A 21 -1.86 -2.34 -3.65
CA ALA A 21 -0.64 -2.40 -4.45
C ALA A 21 0.22 -3.61 -4.06
N SER A 22 0.36 -3.90 -2.76
CA SER A 22 1.09 -5.07 -2.26
C SER A 22 0.44 -6.38 -2.70
N VAL A 23 -0.91 -6.44 -2.65
CA VAL A 23 -1.68 -7.58 -3.17
C VAL A 23 -1.47 -7.75 -4.68
N ALA A 24 -1.52 -6.67 -5.45
CA ALA A 24 -1.27 -6.71 -6.90
C ALA A 24 0.14 -7.21 -7.23
N LEU A 25 1.16 -6.76 -6.49
CA LEU A 25 2.53 -7.25 -6.60
C LEU A 25 2.63 -8.75 -6.36
N GLY A 26 2.03 -9.25 -5.28
CA GLY A 26 2.06 -10.68 -4.93
C GLY A 26 1.28 -11.55 -5.90
N ALA A 27 0.18 -11.03 -6.47
CA ALA A 27 -0.68 -11.80 -7.37
C ALA A 27 -0.23 -11.79 -8.84
N ALA A 28 0.46 -10.73 -9.30
CA ALA A 28 0.85 -10.59 -10.72
C ALA A 28 1.67 -11.75 -11.28
N PRO A 29 2.62 -12.36 -10.55
CA PRO A 29 3.42 -13.48 -11.08
C PRO A 29 2.61 -14.72 -11.43
N VAL A 30 1.46 -14.93 -10.76
CA VAL A 30 0.58 -16.11 -10.95
C VAL A 30 -0.73 -15.76 -11.66
N ALA A 31 -0.88 -14.50 -12.09
CA ALA A 31 -2.10 -14.03 -12.73
C ALA A 31 -2.32 -14.67 -14.11
N PHE A 32 -3.60 -14.94 -14.38
CA PHE A 32 -4.02 -15.38 -15.70
C PHE A 32 -5.32 -14.66 -16.12
N PRO A 33 -5.38 -13.93 -17.25
CA PRO A 33 -4.26 -13.69 -18.18
C PRO A 33 -3.11 -12.97 -17.54
N ARG A 34 -1.93 -13.03 -18.17
CA ARG A 34 -0.72 -12.37 -17.71
C ARG A 34 -0.95 -10.87 -17.58
N VAL A 35 -0.40 -10.28 -16.54
CA VAL A 35 -0.35 -8.84 -16.36
C VAL A 35 0.84 -8.29 -17.14
N ASP A 36 0.62 -7.29 -17.98
CA ASP A 36 1.67 -6.64 -18.76
C ASP A 36 2.26 -5.44 -18.03
N ARG A 37 1.43 -4.78 -17.20
CA ARG A 37 1.83 -3.59 -16.45
C ARG A 37 1.18 -3.52 -15.07
N LEU A 38 1.96 -3.07 -14.08
CA LEU A 38 1.47 -2.71 -12.74
C LEU A 38 1.68 -1.21 -12.52
N VAL A 39 0.63 -0.52 -12.09
CA VAL A 39 0.70 0.85 -11.58
C VAL A 39 0.35 0.81 -10.10
N LEU A 40 1.30 1.19 -9.26
CA LEU A 40 1.21 1.10 -7.81
C LEU A 40 1.23 2.51 -7.22
N TRP A 41 0.22 2.86 -6.42
CA TRP A 41 0.14 4.16 -5.77
C TRP A 41 0.32 4.02 -4.27
N ASP A 42 1.34 4.69 -3.73
CA ASP A 42 1.74 4.62 -2.33
C ASP A 42 1.76 3.19 -1.79
N PRO A 43 2.49 2.26 -2.44
CA PRO A 43 2.46 0.86 -2.06
C PRO A 43 2.93 0.67 -0.63
N VAL A 44 2.28 -0.21 0.12
CA VAL A 44 2.76 -0.64 1.42
C VAL A 44 3.85 -1.67 1.20
N LEU A 45 5.11 -1.27 1.38
CA LEU A 45 6.29 -2.10 1.16
C LEU A 45 7.00 -2.47 2.46
N ASP A 46 6.77 -1.70 3.53
CA ASP A 46 7.23 -1.98 4.89
C ASP A 46 6.00 -2.22 5.79
N GLY A 47 5.72 -3.48 6.04
CA GLY A 47 4.55 -3.88 6.82
C GLY A 47 4.65 -3.49 8.28
N ARG A 48 5.85 -3.51 8.86
CA ARG A 48 6.08 -3.09 10.25
C ARG A 48 5.84 -1.59 10.42
N ALA A 49 6.38 -0.78 9.53
CA ALA A 49 6.16 0.66 9.53
C ALA A 49 4.68 0.99 9.33
N TYR A 50 4.00 0.27 8.44
CA TYR A 50 2.57 0.43 8.17
C TYR A 50 1.72 0.12 9.40
N LEU A 51 1.90 -1.04 10.05
CA LEU A 51 1.15 -1.40 11.26
C LEU A 51 1.47 -0.46 12.42
N THR A 52 2.71 -0.01 12.53
CA THR A 52 3.11 0.99 13.54
C THR A 52 2.35 2.31 13.33
N HIS A 53 2.23 2.76 12.08
CA HIS A 53 1.46 3.95 11.72
C HIS A 53 -0.02 3.78 12.07
N LEU A 54 -0.63 2.65 11.70
CA LEU A 54 -2.03 2.36 12.03
C LEU A 54 -2.27 2.35 13.55
N GLY A 55 -1.36 1.74 14.32
CA GLY A 55 -1.48 1.72 15.79
C GLY A 55 -1.47 3.10 16.41
N ARG A 56 -0.61 3.98 15.91
CA ARG A 56 -0.57 5.38 16.36
C ARG A 56 -1.84 6.13 15.96
N ALA A 57 -2.25 6.00 14.70
CA ALA A 57 -3.47 6.64 14.19
C ALA A 57 -4.71 6.20 14.98
N GLN A 58 -4.84 4.91 15.31
CA GLN A 58 -5.93 4.41 16.15
C GLN A 58 -5.97 5.11 17.53
N VAL A 59 -4.83 5.30 18.18
CA VAL A 59 -4.79 5.99 19.48
C VAL A 59 -5.18 7.46 19.32
N GLU A 60 -4.66 8.12 18.29
CA GLU A 60 -4.97 9.53 18.01
C GLU A 60 -6.47 9.73 17.73
N GLU A 61 -7.07 8.89 16.91
CA GLU A 61 -8.51 8.95 16.61
C GLU A 61 -9.38 8.74 17.86
N LEU A 62 -9.04 7.76 18.69
CA LEU A 62 -9.79 7.51 19.93
C LEU A 62 -9.63 8.64 20.94
N GLU A 63 -8.46 9.27 21.00
CA GLU A 63 -8.24 10.45 21.85
C GLU A 63 -9.03 11.66 21.32
N LEU A 64 -9.04 11.91 20.02
CA LEU A 64 -9.80 12.99 19.39
C LEU A 64 -11.31 12.80 19.54
N ALA A 65 -11.80 11.59 19.42
CA ALA A 65 -13.21 11.26 19.56
C ALA A 65 -13.67 11.21 21.02
N TYR A 66 -12.81 11.50 22.00
CA TYR A 66 -13.06 11.31 23.44
C TYR A 66 -13.51 9.89 23.81
N CYS A 67 -13.32 8.94 22.90
CA CYS A 67 -13.51 7.51 23.16
C CYS A 67 -12.29 7.00 23.91
N LEU A 68 -12.18 7.33 25.20
CA LEU A 68 -11.03 6.99 26.02
C LEU A 68 -11.13 5.53 26.47
N PRO A 69 -10.56 4.58 25.73
CA PRO A 69 -10.46 3.20 26.20
C PRO A 69 -9.57 3.17 27.43
N ASP A 70 -9.50 2.00 28.07
CA ASP A 70 -8.68 1.80 29.26
C ASP A 70 -7.30 2.43 29.15
N ALA A 71 -6.90 3.17 30.19
CA ALA A 71 -5.64 3.88 30.21
C ALA A 71 -4.42 2.94 30.12
N GLY A 72 -4.59 1.67 30.55
CA GLY A 72 -3.57 0.65 30.43
C GLY A 72 -3.33 0.26 28.97
N TRP A 73 -4.40 0.04 28.21
CA TRP A 73 -4.34 -0.27 26.79
C TRP A 73 -3.69 0.87 26.00
N ARG A 74 -4.11 2.13 26.20
CA ARG A 74 -3.50 3.29 25.54
C ARG A 74 -1.99 3.39 25.77
N ARG A 75 -1.55 3.18 27.02
CA ARG A 75 -0.10 3.17 27.34
C ARG A 75 0.62 2.03 26.65
N ALA A 76 -0.01 0.85 26.56
CA ALA A 76 0.57 -0.31 25.89
C ALA A 76 0.76 -0.03 24.38
N VAL A 77 -0.26 0.47 23.69
CA VAL A 77 -0.18 0.77 22.24
C VAL A 77 0.77 1.94 21.96
N LYS A 78 0.81 2.98 22.82
CA LYS A 78 1.80 4.07 22.68
C LYS A 78 3.24 3.58 22.84
N ARG A 79 3.47 2.56 23.68
CA ARG A 79 4.79 1.95 23.89
C ARG A 79 5.14 0.97 22.77
N ASP A 80 4.18 0.17 22.37
CA ASP A 80 4.30 -0.80 21.29
C ASP A 80 3.10 -0.70 20.34
N PRO A 81 3.22 0.13 19.28
CA PRO A 81 2.16 0.29 18.30
C PRO A 81 1.76 -1.01 17.57
N LEU A 82 2.61 -2.03 17.61
CA LEU A 82 2.28 -3.35 17.06
C LEU A 82 1.36 -4.17 17.96
N ALA A 83 1.19 -3.79 19.23
CA ALA A 83 0.22 -4.39 20.16
C ALA A 83 -1.23 -3.94 19.84
N LEU A 84 -1.55 -3.86 18.56
CA LEU A 84 -2.90 -3.56 18.05
C LEU A 84 -3.90 -4.64 18.50
N SER A 85 -5.14 -4.23 18.74
CA SER A 85 -6.26 -5.15 18.81
C SER A 85 -6.55 -5.80 17.45
N SER A 86 -7.51 -6.73 17.42
CA SER A 86 -8.00 -7.31 16.15
C SER A 86 -8.82 -6.31 15.29
N GLU A 87 -8.90 -5.05 15.73
CA GLU A 87 -9.58 -3.95 15.04
C GLU A 87 -8.72 -2.70 15.09
N CYS A 88 -8.69 -1.96 13.98
CA CYS A 88 -8.01 -0.69 13.86
C CYS A 88 -8.78 0.25 12.94
N LEU A 89 -9.03 1.49 13.38
CA LEU A 89 -9.76 2.52 12.63
C LEU A 89 -11.13 2.03 12.09
N GLY A 90 -11.83 1.18 12.87
CA GLY A 90 -13.13 0.60 12.49
C GLY A 90 -13.04 -0.60 11.54
N TYR A 91 -11.84 -1.08 11.21
CA TYR A 91 -11.64 -2.22 10.32
C TYR A 91 -11.06 -3.41 11.10
N ALA A 92 -11.57 -4.60 10.82
CA ALA A 92 -11.01 -5.82 11.36
C ALA A 92 -9.61 -6.10 10.77
N ILE A 93 -8.64 -6.36 11.65
CA ILE A 93 -7.29 -6.82 11.28
C ILE A 93 -7.07 -8.18 11.94
N PRO A 94 -7.56 -9.28 11.32
CA PRO A 94 -7.34 -10.62 11.83
C PRO A 94 -5.84 -10.91 11.97
N GLU A 95 -5.48 -11.77 12.90
CA GLU A 95 -4.08 -12.12 13.17
C GLU A 95 -3.34 -12.58 11.91
N ARG A 96 -4.00 -13.38 11.06
CA ARG A 96 -3.39 -13.82 9.79
C ARG A 96 -3.05 -12.64 8.87
N LEU A 97 -3.99 -11.68 8.69
CA LEU A 97 -3.73 -10.48 7.88
C LEU A 97 -2.57 -9.66 8.45
N ARG A 98 -2.50 -9.58 9.79
CA ARG A 98 -1.40 -8.89 10.47
C ARG A 98 -0.06 -9.56 10.21
N GLN A 99 0.00 -10.89 10.23
CA GLN A 99 1.21 -11.66 9.90
C GLN A 99 1.60 -11.46 8.43
N ASP A 100 0.64 -11.61 7.51
CA ASP A 100 0.89 -11.39 6.08
C ASP A 100 1.41 -9.96 5.79
N ILE A 101 0.92 -8.95 6.53
CA ILE A 101 1.43 -7.58 6.43
C ILE A 101 2.86 -7.48 6.97
N LEU A 102 3.17 -8.12 8.11
CA LEU A 102 4.52 -8.09 8.70
C LEU A 102 5.59 -8.73 7.82
N GLU A 103 5.21 -9.60 6.89
CA GLU A 103 6.10 -10.21 5.90
C GLU A 103 6.49 -9.25 4.76
N LEU A 104 5.84 -8.08 4.66
CA LEU A 104 6.19 -7.07 3.67
C LEU A 104 7.47 -6.34 4.10
N GLU A 105 8.56 -6.58 3.37
CA GLU A 105 9.87 -5.97 3.61
C GLU A 105 10.35 -5.18 2.39
N PRO A 106 10.82 -3.92 2.54
CA PRO A 106 11.26 -3.09 1.42
C PRO A 106 12.53 -3.62 0.72
N HIS A 107 13.27 -4.48 1.41
CA HIS A 107 14.50 -5.08 0.86
C HIS A 107 14.29 -6.46 0.25
N ALA A 108 13.13 -7.08 0.44
CA ALA A 108 12.83 -8.36 -0.17
C ALA A 108 12.30 -8.13 -1.58
N PRO A 109 13.06 -8.44 -2.65
CA PRO A 109 12.50 -8.43 -3.98
C PRO A 109 11.42 -9.50 -4.04
N ALA A 110 10.18 -9.06 -4.23
CA ALA A 110 9.13 -9.99 -4.66
C ALA A 110 9.63 -10.76 -5.88
N ALA A 111 9.21 -12.02 -6.05
CA ALA A 111 9.52 -12.78 -7.26
C ALA A 111 9.30 -11.88 -8.46
N ALA A 112 10.28 -11.78 -9.37
CA ALA A 112 10.29 -10.81 -10.45
C ALA A 112 8.94 -10.84 -11.18
N PRO A 113 8.14 -9.80 -11.10
CA PRO A 113 6.95 -9.74 -11.93
C PRO A 113 7.42 -9.65 -13.37
N ASN A 114 6.98 -10.57 -14.21
CA ASN A 114 7.24 -10.56 -15.66
C ASN A 114 6.45 -9.43 -16.36
N CYS A 115 6.39 -8.25 -15.78
CA CYS A 115 5.62 -7.10 -16.24
C CYS A 115 6.33 -5.79 -15.91
N ALA A 116 6.00 -4.73 -16.65
CA ALA A 116 6.49 -3.39 -16.33
C ALA A 116 5.83 -2.87 -15.04
N ILE A 117 6.61 -2.23 -14.16
CA ILE A 117 6.10 -1.66 -12.91
C ILE A 117 6.37 -0.16 -12.89
N THR A 118 5.33 0.61 -12.55
CA THR A 118 5.45 2.02 -12.16
C THR A 118 4.96 2.17 -10.73
N ALA A 119 5.83 2.62 -9.83
CA ALA A 119 5.50 2.98 -8.46
C ALA A 119 5.36 4.50 -8.36
N ILE A 120 4.20 4.98 -7.95
CA ILE A 120 3.90 6.39 -7.68
C ILE A 120 3.92 6.56 -6.16
N ALA A 121 4.86 7.32 -5.64
CA ALA A 121 5.01 7.53 -4.20
C ALA A 121 5.67 8.90 -3.93
N SER A 122 5.62 9.37 -2.67
CA SER A 122 6.31 10.60 -2.29
C SER A 122 7.81 10.51 -2.56
N ALA A 123 8.41 11.63 -2.96
CA ALA A 123 9.86 11.75 -3.10
C ALA A 123 10.61 11.44 -1.78
N SER A 124 9.96 11.64 -0.63
CA SER A 124 10.49 11.34 0.70
C SER A 124 10.31 9.88 1.13
N ASP A 125 9.54 9.07 0.39
CA ASP A 125 9.30 7.67 0.73
C ASP A 125 10.58 6.84 0.52
N SER A 126 11.27 6.57 1.62
CA SER A 126 12.49 5.77 1.60
C SER A 126 12.22 4.28 1.33
N ALA A 127 11.06 3.74 1.77
CA ALA A 127 10.72 2.34 1.55
C ALA A 127 10.48 2.06 0.07
N ALA A 128 9.73 2.95 -0.62
CA ALA A 128 9.51 2.83 -2.06
C ALA A 128 10.83 2.91 -2.86
N ARG A 129 11.74 3.80 -2.46
CA ARG A 129 13.05 3.93 -3.11
C ARG A 129 13.91 2.69 -2.92
N GLN A 130 14.05 2.23 -1.68
CA GLN A 130 14.83 1.04 -1.34
C GLN A 130 14.29 -0.21 -2.05
N TRP A 131 12.96 -0.34 -2.12
CA TRP A 131 12.33 -1.44 -2.83
C TRP A 131 12.62 -1.39 -4.34
N CYS A 132 12.50 -0.22 -4.99
CA CYS A 132 12.82 -0.07 -6.40
C CYS A 132 14.29 -0.41 -6.69
N GLU A 133 15.21 0.02 -5.82
CA GLU A 133 16.64 -0.28 -5.92
C GLU A 133 16.91 -1.79 -5.74
N ALA A 134 16.28 -2.43 -4.75
CA ALA A 134 16.43 -3.86 -4.49
C ALA A 134 15.91 -4.71 -5.65
N VAL A 135 14.73 -4.39 -6.18
CA VAL A 135 14.16 -5.09 -7.35
C VAL A 135 15.00 -4.85 -8.58
N GLY A 136 15.44 -3.61 -8.84
CA GLY A 136 16.31 -3.27 -9.98
C GLY A 136 17.65 -3.96 -9.93
N GLY A 137 18.23 -4.11 -8.73
CA GLY A 137 19.48 -4.85 -8.52
C GLY A 137 19.34 -6.35 -8.74
N ALA A 138 18.23 -6.94 -8.26
CA ALA A 138 17.97 -8.37 -8.42
C ALA A 138 17.51 -8.73 -9.85
N TYR A 139 16.79 -7.83 -10.52
CA TYR A 139 16.16 -8.05 -11.81
C TYR A 139 16.36 -6.84 -12.75
N PRO A 140 17.55 -6.64 -13.33
CA PRO A 140 17.85 -5.44 -14.12
C PRO A 140 16.90 -5.21 -15.31
N GLY A 141 16.33 -6.28 -15.88
CA GLY A 141 15.36 -6.22 -16.97
C GLY A 141 13.92 -5.88 -16.55
N ALA A 142 13.65 -5.84 -15.24
CA ALA A 142 12.34 -5.58 -14.65
C ALA A 142 12.40 -4.49 -13.55
N ALA A 143 13.41 -3.59 -13.63
CA ALA A 143 13.57 -2.51 -12.68
C ALA A 143 12.31 -1.63 -12.63
N PRO A 144 11.70 -1.43 -11.45
CA PRO A 144 10.53 -0.59 -11.33
C PRO A 144 10.88 0.87 -11.61
N ARG A 145 9.99 1.58 -12.29
CA ARG A 145 10.10 3.02 -12.46
C ARG A 145 9.45 3.70 -11.25
N LEU A 146 10.24 4.39 -10.43
CA LEU A 146 9.73 5.25 -9.37
C LEU A 146 9.33 6.61 -9.97
N LEU A 147 8.09 7.00 -9.75
CA LEU A 147 7.53 8.27 -10.17
C LEU A 147 7.22 9.10 -8.93
N PRO A 148 8.06 10.07 -8.57
CA PRO A 148 7.83 10.91 -7.40
C PRO A 148 6.56 11.75 -7.57
N PHE A 149 5.67 11.67 -6.59
CA PHE A 149 4.45 12.45 -6.55
C PHE A 149 3.97 12.67 -5.13
N ASP A 150 3.99 13.92 -4.69
CA ASP A 150 3.48 14.31 -3.38
C ASP A 150 2.01 14.76 -3.49
N HIS A 151 1.19 14.35 -2.55
CA HIS A 151 -0.22 14.72 -2.46
C HIS A 151 -0.65 14.93 -1.02
N SER A 152 -1.76 15.61 -0.83
CA SER A 152 -2.34 15.91 0.48
C SER A 152 -3.30 14.83 1.00
N LEU A 153 -3.50 13.75 0.25
CA LEU A 153 -4.44 12.71 0.66
C LEU A 153 -3.96 12.01 1.94
N VAL A 154 -4.82 12.01 2.94
CA VAL A 154 -4.63 11.25 4.17
C VAL A 154 -5.27 9.88 4.00
N TRP A 155 -4.46 8.82 4.05
CA TRP A 155 -4.94 7.45 3.85
C TRP A 155 -5.66 6.86 5.08
N THR A 156 -5.45 7.45 6.24
CA THR A 156 -6.18 7.10 7.46
C THR A 156 -7.36 8.05 7.63
N SER A 157 -8.48 7.56 8.16
CA SER A 157 -9.63 8.40 8.43
C SER A 157 -9.21 9.55 9.35
N ASN A 158 -9.60 10.76 8.98
CA ASN A 158 -9.50 11.93 9.83
C ASN A 158 -10.93 12.48 9.98
N PRO A 159 -11.49 12.55 11.18
CA PRO A 159 -12.85 13.03 11.38
C PRO A 159 -13.05 14.47 10.90
N PHE A 160 -11.99 15.24 10.75
CA PHE A 160 -12.04 16.60 10.21
C PHE A 160 -11.85 16.66 8.68
N ALA A 161 -11.44 15.55 8.05
CA ALA A 161 -11.16 15.45 6.63
C ALA A 161 -12.18 14.58 5.87
N ASN A 162 -13.37 14.43 6.41
CA ASN A 162 -14.45 13.55 5.92
C ASN A 162 -14.90 13.78 4.45
N ASN A 163 -14.31 14.73 3.75
CA ASN A 163 -14.66 15.08 2.37
C ASN A 163 -13.44 15.02 1.42
N GLU A 164 -12.35 14.39 1.81
CA GLU A 164 -11.19 14.25 0.92
C GLU A 164 -11.50 13.25 -0.19
N MET A 165 -11.97 13.78 -1.29
CA MET A 165 -11.94 13.06 -2.57
C MET A 165 -10.49 12.95 -3.01
N ALA A 166 -10.12 11.87 -3.69
CA ALA A 166 -8.78 11.75 -4.27
C ALA A 166 -8.46 13.01 -5.07
N PRO A 167 -7.33 13.69 -4.80
CA PRO A 167 -7.01 14.97 -5.45
C PRO A 167 -7.00 14.83 -6.97
N ALA A 168 -7.62 15.75 -7.69
CA ALA A 168 -7.65 15.69 -9.15
C ALA A 168 -6.24 15.54 -9.79
N PRO A 169 -5.18 16.20 -9.31
CA PRO A 169 -3.82 15.97 -9.80
C PRO A 169 -3.34 14.52 -9.62
N ALA A 170 -3.69 13.84 -8.52
CA ALA A 170 -3.35 12.44 -8.30
C ALA A 170 -4.06 11.54 -9.32
N LEU A 171 -5.36 11.75 -9.53
CA LEU A 171 -6.13 11.01 -10.52
C LEU A 171 -5.58 11.21 -11.93
N GLN A 172 -5.23 12.44 -12.31
CA GLN A 172 -4.61 12.75 -13.62
C GLN A 172 -3.27 12.02 -13.79
N LYS A 173 -2.45 11.99 -12.73
CA LYS A 173 -1.17 11.27 -12.73
C LYS A 173 -1.36 9.78 -12.94
N ILE A 174 -2.27 9.17 -12.17
CA ILE A 174 -2.61 7.75 -12.29
C ILE A 174 -3.15 7.43 -13.68
N MET A 175 -4.12 8.22 -14.16
CA MET A 175 -4.71 8.03 -15.49
C MET A 175 -3.69 8.14 -16.62
N GLY A 176 -2.71 9.04 -16.50
CA GLY A 176 -1.61 9.15 -17.46
C GLY A 176 -0.71 7.91 -17.49
N GLU A 177 -0.59 7.20 -16.37
CA GLU A 177 0.20 5.97 -16.29
C GLU A 177 -0.60 4.72 -16.68
N LEU A 178 -1.93 4.78 -16.75
CA LEU A 178 -2.78 3.68 -17.16
C LEU A 178 -3.02 3.62 -18.69
N GLN A 179 -2.68 4.66 -19.40
CA GLN A 179 -2.76 4.73 -20.87
C GLN A 179 -1.48 4.16 -21.49
#